data_daf488160e2d7a4939c5b259b2596e71
#
_entry.id   daf488160e2d7a4939c5b259b2596e71
#
_cell.length_a   1.000
_cell.length_b   1.000
_cell.length_c   1.000
_cell.angle_alpha   90.00
_cell.angle_beta   90.00
_cell.angle_gamma   90.00
#
_symmetry.space_group_name_H-M   'P 1'
#
loop_
_entity.id
_entity.type
_entity.pdbx_description
1 polymer ?
#
loop_
_entity_poly.entity_id
_entity_poly.type
_entity_poly.pdbx_seq_one_letter_code
_entity_poly.pdbx_strand_id
1 'polypeptide(L)'
;MLVSVVMPVFNGECYLKESINSVLLQTYKHFELIIVNDGSIDGTKNILSSLDDRRINIIHLEDNCGAAHALNVGIGAARGEWIAIQDADDISLPNKLEEQVRFIKEHQDVNAVGSFIECISGDTDVPKRSLHIESTRNYLSSKEHIYAYRYYLNPFCHGSVIFSKSLFHQIGGYDPQYKICYDYDLWLRMLERTFIFKIPNVLYQYRIHADSISRNNNQTINEDWLVASKYIKKSLQEKFGREPRFIVFGLTEACEDFKKISLINKIEVTSYFYEDVNEKDIMQIHKDRNADGVIFLENIRLIHLFNKLEEKGFELNYNLFKIWAGYYK
;
A
#
# COMPACT_ATOMS: atom_id res chain seq x y z
N MET A 1 -6.45 14.78 -21.87
CA MET A 1 -6.35 13.49 -21.16
C MET A 1 -7.56 13.40 -20.23
N LEU A 2 -8.41 12.40 -20.36
CA LEU A 2 -9.51 12.14 -19.43
C LEU A 2 -8.96 11.34 -18.24
N VAL A 3 -9.27 11.78 -17.01
CA VAL A 3 -8.97 11.07 -15.77
C VAL A 3 -10.25 10.49 -15.21
N SER A 4 -10.27 9.20 -14.88
CA SER A 4 -11.36 8.59 -14.14
C SER A 4 -10.97 8.51 -12.65
N VAL A 5 -11.67 9.26 -11.81
CA VAL A 5 -11.55 9.15 -10.35
C VAL A 5 -12.45 8.02 -9.90
N VAL A 6 -11.92 7.01 -9.21
CA VAL A 6 -12.67 5.85 -8.73
C VAL A 6 -12.73 5.89 -7.20
N MET A 7 -13.95 5.85 -6.67
CA MET A 7 -14.26 5.94 -5.25
C MET A 7 -15.11 4.74 -4.82
N PRO A 8 -14.55 3.72 -4.15
CA PRO A 8 -15.33 2.69 -3.48
C PRO A 8 -15.93 3.27 -2.20
N VAL A 9 -17.13 2.88 -1.85
CA VAL A 9 -17.76 3.28 -0.58
C VAL A 9 -18.60 2.15 0.00
N PHE A 10 -18.40 1.90 1.29
CA PHE A 10 -19.24 1.05 2.12
C PHE A 10 -19.49 1.73 3.46
N ASN A 11 -20.77 2.03 3.77
CA ASN A 11 -21.20 2.72 4.98
C ASN A 11 -20.43 4.05 5.22
N GLY A 12 -20.46 4.92 4.22
CA GLY A 12 -19.68 6.16 4.21
C GLY A 12 -20.43 7.42 4.60
N GLU A 13 -21.64 7.32 5.17
CA GLU A 13 -22.56 8.48 5.37
C GLU A 13 -21.89 9.67 6.07
N CYS A 14 -20.93 9.44 6.96
CA CYS A 14 -20.30 10.49 7.75
C CYS A 14 -19.42 11.44 6.93
N TYR A 15 -18.65 10.92 5.96
CA TYR A 15 -17.61 11.70 5.27
C TYR A 15 -17.79 11.76 3.76
N LEU A 16 -18.62 10.89 3.18
CA LEU A 16 -18.80 10.75 1.74
C LEU A 16 -19.09 12.08 1.01
N LYS A 17 -19.96 12.90 1.57
CA LYS A 17 -20.33 14.19 0.94
C LYS A 17 -19.14 15.14 0.83
N GLU A 18 -18.30 15.19 1.85
CA GLU A 18 -17.09 16.03 1.87
C GLU A 18 -16.06 15.49 0.87
N SER A 19 -15.85 14.18 0.85
CA SER A 19 -14.97 13.51 -0.10
C SER A 19 -15.39 13.76 -1.55
N ILE A 20 -16.66 13.54 -1.90
CA ILE A 20 -17.20 13.83 -3.25
C ILE A 20 -16.97 15.28 -3.63
N ASN A 21 -17.30 16.23 -2.75
CA ASN A 21 -17.12 17.66 -3.02
C ASN A 21 -15.66 18.01 -3.29
N SER A 22 -14.71 17.39 -2.58
CA SER A 22 -13.28 17.61 -2.81
C SER A 22 -12.83 17.23 -4.22
N VAL A 23 -13.43 16.18 -4.79
CA VAL A 23 -13.19 15.77 -6.17
C VAL A 23 -13.89 16.70 -7.16
N LEU A 24 -15.15 17.07 -6.93
CA LEU A 24 -15.90 17.95 -7.83
C LEU A 24 -15.30 19.36 -7.94
N LEU A 25 -14.60 19.81 -6.89
CA LEU A 25 -13.92 21.11 -6.80
C LEU A 25 -12.50 21.11 -7.40
N GLN A 26 -12.01 20.00 -7.94
CA GLN A 26 -10.69 19.96 -8.57
C GLN A 26 -10.52 21.03 -9.64
N THR A 27 -9.33 21.65 -9.71
CA THR A 27 -8.98 22.66 -10.72
C THR A 27 -8.92 22.04 -12.13
N TYR A 28 -8.42 20.84 -12.26
CA TYR A 28 -8.50 20.06 -13.49
C TYR A 28 -9.92 19.59 -13.77
N LYS A 29 -10.51 20.02 -14.91
CA LYS A 29 -11.94 19.82 -15.22
C LYS A 29 -12.26 18.61 -16.09
N HIS A 30 -11.25 18.02 -16.74
CA HIS A 30 -11.47 16.91 -17.69
C HIS A 30 -11.36 15.56 -16.99
N PHE A 31 -12.30 15.30 -16.09
CA PHE A 31 -12.41 14.05 -15.33
C PHE A 31 -13.87 13.56 -15.25
N GLU A 32 -14.02 12.28 -14.94
CA GLU A 32 -15.25 11.67 -14.44
C GLU A 32 -15.02 11.12 -13.03
N LEU A 33 -16.07 11.02 -12.24
CA LEU A 33 -16.07 10.42 -10.90
C LEU A 33 -16.96 9.19 -10.92
N ILE A 34 -16.38 8.02 -10.69
CA ILE A 34 -17.09 6.74 -10.61
C ILE A 34 -17.15 6.34 -9.14
N ILE A 35 -18.36 6.30 -8.58
CA ILE A 35 -18.60 5.91 -7.20
C ILE A 35 -19.21 4.51 -7.20
N VAL A 36 -18.55 3.57 -6.54
CA VAL A 36 -19.04 2.20 -6.40
C VAL A 36 -19.53 1.98 -4.97
N ASN A 37 -20.83 1.96 -4.80
CA ASN A 37 -21.45 1.64 -3.51
C ASN A 37 -21.47 0.12 -3.32
N ASP A 38 -20.64 -0.36 -2.42
CA ASP A 38 -20.38 -1.76 -2.15
C ASP A 38 -21.39 -2.31 -1.10
N GLY A 39 -22.69 -2.27 -1.45
CA GLY A 39 -23.75 -2.83 -0.60
C GLY A 39 -24.00 -2.07 0.70
N SER A 40 -23.82 -0.74 0.77
CA SER A 40 -24.05 0.04 2.01
C SER A 40 -25.46 -0.07 2.54
N ILE A 41 -25.57 -0.13 3.89
CA ILE A 41 -26.83 -0.28 4.64
C ILE A 41 -27.18 0.96 5.50
N ASP A 42 -26.33 1.97 5.52
CA ASP A 42 -26.50 3.27 6.18
C ASP A 42 -27.11 4.34 5.25
N GLY A 43 -26.97 5.62 5.57
CA GLY A 43 -27.43 6.75 4.77
C GLY A 43 -26.69 6.99 3.44
N THR A 44 -25.67 6.20 3.11
CA THR A 44 -24.86 6.36 1.87
C THR A 44 -25.72 6.41 0.61
N LYS A 45 -26.71 5.53 0.45
CA LYS A 45 -27.60 5.51 -0.73
C LYS A 45 -28.39 6.80 -0.88
N ASN A 46 -28.82 7.40 0.22
CA ASN A 46 -29.58 8.66 0.21
C ASN A 46 -28.69 9.81 -0.26
N ILE A 47 -27.44 9.86 0.22
CA ILE A 47 -26.45 10.86 -0.22
C ILE A 47 -26.22 10.72 -1.73
N LEU A 48 -25.93 9.52 -2.21
CA LEU A 48 -25.65 9.25 -3.63
C LEU A 48 -26.84 9.62 -4.52
N SER A 49 -28.09 9.31 -4.09
CA SER A 49 -29.29 9.63 -4.85
C SER A 49 -29.58 11.14 -4.94
N SER A 50 -28.99 11.96 -4.07
CA SER A 50 -29.12 13.43 -4.08
C SER A 50 -28.14 14.14 -4.99
N LEU A 51 -27.18 13.41 -5.59
CA LEU A 51 -26.15 14.01 -6.44
C LEU A 51 -26.69 14.30 -7.84
N ASP A 52 -26.47 15.54 -8.29
CA ASP A 52 -26.84 16.00 -9.64
C ASP A 52 -25.63 16.68 -10.30
N ASP A 53 -24.65 15.86 -10.74
CA ASP A 53 -23.51 16.35 -11.52
C ASP A 53 -23.21 15.33 -12.65
N ARG A 54 -23.19 15.83 -13.88
CA ARG A 54 -23.00 15.01 -15.11
C ARG A 54 -21.67 14.24 -15.17
N ARG A 55 -20.71 14.60 -14.32
CA ARG A 55 -19.42 13.93 -14.24
C ARG A 55 -19.47 12.67 -13.37
N ILE A 56 -20.53 12.50 -12.58
CA ILE A 56 -20.67 11.38 -11.65
C ILE A 56 -21.34 10.20 -12.35
N ASN A 57 -20.76 9.03 -12.17
CA ASN A 57 -21.35 7.74 -12.49
C ASN A 57 -21.41 6.90 -11.21
N ILE A 58 -22.61 6.45 -10.82
CA ILE A 58 -22.82 5.66 -9.60
C ILE A 58 -23.13 4.21 -9.98
N ILE A 59 -22.41 3.28 -9.35
CA ILE A 59 -22.64 1.85 -9.48
C ILE A 59 -23.02 1.32 -8.11
N HIS A 60 -24.14 0.60 -8.02
CA HIS A 60 -24.56 -0.05 -6.79
C HIS A 60 -24.34 -1.55 -6.91
N LEU A 61 -23.60 -2.13 -5.95
CA LEU A 61 -23.49 -3.56 -5.77
C LEU A 61 -24.60 -4.00 -4.78
N GLU A 62 -25.08 -5.23 -4.93
CA GLU A 62 -26.14 -5.78 -4.06
C GLU A 62 -25.60 -6.05 -2.66
N ASP A 63 -24.40 -6.67 -2.59
CA ASP A 63 -23.75 -7.09 -1.36
C ASP A 63 -22.37 -6.43 -1.21
N ASN A 64 -21.85 -6.40 0.02
CA ASN A 64 -20.48 -5.98 0.30
C ASN A 64 -19.50 -7.07 -0.17
N CYS A 65 -18.77 -6.78 -1.26
CA CYS A 65 -17.77 -7.65 -1.84
C CYS A 65 -16.33 -7.24 -1.49
N GLY A 66 -16.16 -6.13 -0.76
CA GLY A 66 -14.88 -5.56 -0.34
C GLY A 66 -14.29 -4.55 -1.31
N ALA A 67 -13.44 -3.67 -0.76
CA ALA A 67 -12.89 -2.52 -1.49
C ALA A 67 -12.17 -2.89 -2.79
N ALA A 68 -11.36 -3.96 -2.77
CA ALA A 68 -10.65 -4.44 -3.96
C ALA A 68 -11.59 -4.81 -5.11
N HIS A 69 -12.71 -5.48 -4.80
CA HIS A 69 -13.72 -5.83 -5.78
C HIS A 69 -14.43 -4.57 -6.32
N ALA A 70 -14.88 -3.69 -5.43
CA ALA A 70 -15.53 -2.45 -5.80
C ALA A 70 -14.63 -1.57 -6.69
N LEU A 71 -13.34 -1.47 -6.38
CA LEU A 71 -12.34 -0.78 -7.20
C LEU A 71 -12.21 -1.41 -8.59
N ASN A 72 -12.13 -2.74 -8.69
CA ASN A 72 -12.06 -3.44 -9.98
C ASN A 72 -13.30 -3.15 -10.85
N VAL A 73 -14.50 -3.14 -10.24
CA VAL A 73 -15.74 -2.79 -10.94
C VAL A 73 -15.71 -1.34 -11.43
N GLY A 74 -15.33 -0.40 -10.57
CA GLY A 74 -15.24 1.01 -10.93
C GLY A 74 -14.23 1.28 -12.05
N ILE A 75 -13.04 0.67 -11.98
CA ILE A 75 -12.00 0.80 -13.02
C ILE A 75 -12.44 0.13 -14.33
N GLY A 76 -13.17 -0.97 -14.25
CA GLY A 76 -13.79 -1.61 -15.42
C GLY A 76 -14.73 -0.67 -16.16
N ALA A 77 -15.51 0.15 -15.46
CA ALA A 77 -16.44 1.13 -16.01
C ALA A 77 -15.76 2.46 -16.45
N ALA A 78 -14.50 2.68 -16.08
CA ALA A 78 -13.76 3.91 -16.37
C ALA A 78 -13.51 4.09 -17.86
N ARG A 79 -13.70 5.32 -18.36
CA ARG A 79 -13.43 5.72 -19.75
C ARG A 79 -12.08 6.40 -19.92
N GLY A 80 -11.51 6.92 -18.82
CA GLY A 80 -10.20 7.57 -18.83
C GLY A 80 -9.06 6.58 -19.01
N GLU A 81 -7.98 7.07 -19.59
CA GLU A 81 -6.71 6.33 -19.72
C GLU A 81 -5.93 6.28 -18.39
N TRP A 82 -6.25 7.20 -17.49
CA TRP A 82 -5.64 7.34 -16.18
C TRP A 82 -6.68 7.22 -15.08
N ILE A 83 -6.33 6.42 -14.08
CA ILE A 83 -7.18 6.14 -12.91
C ILE A 83 -6.58 6.86 -11.70
N ALA A 84 -7.32 7.79 -11.12
CA ALA A 84 -7.01 8.38 -9.83
C ALA A 84 -7.90 7.73 -8.76
N ILE A 85 -7.31 7.41 -7.61
CA ILE A 85 -8.06 6.84 -6.50
C ILE A 85 -8.53 7.95 -5.56
N GLN A 86 -9.71 7.74 -4.98
CA GLN A 86 -10.27 8.55 -3.92
C GLN A 86 -10.95 7.64 -2.89
N ASP A 87 -10.50 7.71 -1.64
CA ASP A 87 -11.19 7.03 -0.54
C ASP A 87 -12.38 7.86 -0.06
N ALA A 88 -13.47 7.21 0.33
CA ALA A 88 -14.76 7.87 0.59
C ALA A 88 -14.78 8.72 1.88
N ASP A 89 -13.74 8.64 2.69
CA ASP A 89 -13.55 9.34 3.96
C ASP A 89 -12.44 10.41 3.92
N ASP A 90 -11.71 10.51 2.80
CA ASP A 90 -10.55 11.39 2.62
C ASP A 90 -10.85 12.61 1.74
N ILE A 91 -9.90 13.54 1.68
CA ILE A 91 -10.04 14.80 0.92
C ILE A 91 -8.91 14.94 -0.10
N SER A 92 -9.26 15.14 -1.36
CA SER A 92 -8.32 15.59 -2.39
C SER A 92 -8.16 17.11 -2.35
N LEU A 93 -6.92 17.63 -2.23
CA LEU A 93 -6.69 19.06 -2.34
C LEU A 93 -7.03 19.57 -3.76
N PRO A 94 -7.46 20.83 -3.92
CA PRO A 94 -8.04 21.32 -5.17
C PRO A 94 -7.18 21.14 -6.43
N ASN A 95 -5.87 21.14 -6.29
CA ASN A 95 -4.91 21.02 -7.38
C ASN A 95 -4.33 19.59 -7.57
N LYS A 96 -4.85 18.57 -6.85
CA LYS A 96 -4.30 17.19 -6.93
C LYS A 96 -4.25 16.67 -8.35
N LEU A 97 -5.38 16.65 -9.05
CA LEU A 97 -5.44 16.13 -10.42
C LEU A 97 -4.61 16.96 -11.39
N GLU A 98 -4.57 18.28 -11.23
CA GLU A 98 -3.79 19.17 -12.09
C GLU A 98 -2.30 18.92 -11.97
N GLU A 99 -1.77 18.81 -10.74
CA GLU A 99 -0.38 18.50 -10.46
C GLU A 99 0.01 17.10 -10.98
N GLN A 100 -0.84 16.11 -10.75
CA GLN A 100 -0.60 14.75 -11.25
C GLN A 100 -0.61 14.69 -12.78
N VAL A 101 -1.56 15.34 -13.44
CA VAL A 101 -1.63 15.42 -14.91
C VAL A 101 -0.45 16.18 -15.49
N ARG A 102 -0.02 17.27 -14.84
CA ARG A 102 1.17 18.02 -15.24
C ARG A 102 2.42 17.12 -15.17
N PHE A 103 2.61 16.45 -14.04
CA PHE A 103 3.74 15.55 -13.85
C PHE A 103 3.80 14.43 -14.91
N ILE A 104 2.65 13.81 -15.21
CA ILE A 104 2.55 12.77 -16.24
C ILE A 104 2.94 13.30 -17.63
N LYS A 105 2.53 14.52 -17.97
CA LYS A 105 2.86 15.14 -19.27
C LYS A 105 4.32 15.53 -19.41
N GLU A 106 4.97 15.91 -18.32
CA GLU A 106 6.37 16.32 -18.27
C GLU A 106 7.33 15.11 -18.26
N HIS A 107 6.84 13.90 -17.92
CA HIS A 107 7.68 12.70 -17.78
C HIS A 107 7.09 11.53 -18.61
N GLN A 108 7.74 11.21 -19.73
CA GLN A 108 7.21 10.25 -20.72
C GLN A 108 7.10 8.79 -20.22
N ASP A 109 7.92 8.39 -19.24
CA ASP A 109 7.99 7.01 -18.75
C ASP A 109 7.14 6.76 -17.49
N VAL A 110 6.29 7.72 -17.11
CA VAL A 110 5.43 7.59 -15.92
C VAL A 110 4.25 6.72 -16.23
N ASN A 111 4.04 5.70 -15.41
CA ASN A 111 2.85 4.85 -15.41
C ASN A 111 2.06 4.93 -14.10
N ALA A 112 2.69 5.40 -13.02
CA ALA A 112 2.04 5.65 -11.74
C ALA A 112 2.77 6.77 -10.98
N VAL A 113 2.01 7.63 -10.31
CA VAL A 113 2.54 8.68 -9.44
C VAL A 113 1.62 8.93 -8.25
N GLY A 114 2.19 8.95 -7.06
CA GLY A 114 1.53 9.37 -5.83
C GLY A 114 1.90 10.80 -5.44
N SER A 115 1.41 11.23 -4.30
CA SER A 115 1.79 12.51 -3.69
C SER A 115 2.09 12.35 -2.20
N PHE A 116 2.62 13.41 -1.59
CA PHE A 116 2.62 13.55 -0.15
C PHE A 116 1.20 13.70 0.37
N ILE A 117 1.03 13.35 1.63
CA ILE A 117 -0.23 13.44 2.35
C ILE A 117 -0.06 14.28 3.62
N GLU A 118 -1.15 14.78 4.15
CA GLU A 118 -1.28 15.21 5.53
C GLU A 118 -2.40 14.44 6.21
N CYS A 119 -2.26 14.20 7.50
CA CYS A 119 -3.28 13.52 8.29
C CYS A 119 -4.25 14.53 8.90
N ILE A 120 -5.55 14.31 8.73
CA ILE A 120 -6.60 15.13 9.33
C ILE A 120 -7.43 14.33 10.35
N SER A 121 -8.03 15.03 11.30
CA SER A 121 -8.90 14.43 12.30
C SER A 121 -10.29 14.15 11.72
N GLY A 122 -10.83 12.97 12.05
CA GLY A 122 -12.25 12.68 11.90
C GLY A 122 -13.02 13.11 13.14
N ASP A 123 -13.59 12.12 13.82
CA ASP A 123 -14.40 12.25 15.05
C ASP A 123 -13.58 12.26 16.35
N THR A 124 -12.28 12.03 16.26
CA THR A 124 -11.35 11.97 17.41
C THR A 124 -10.14 12.85 17.15
N ASP A 125 -9.52 13.36 18.21
CA ASP A 125 -8.25 14.09 18.13
C ASP A 125 -7.21 13.28 17.34
N VAL A 126 -6.47 13.98 16.45
CA VAL A 126 -5.40 13.36 15.68
C VAL A 126 -4.33 12.83 16.64
N PRO A 127 -4.20 11.51 16.82
CA PRO A 127 -3.25 10.96 17.76
C PRO A 127 -1.81 11.24 17.31
N LYS A 128 -0.84 11.26 18.25
CA LYS A 128 0.61 11.32 17.90
C LYS A 128 1.03 10.25 16.87
N ARG A 129 0.28 9.14 16.80
CA ARG A 129 0.46 8.08 15.79
C ARG A 129 0.22 8.56 14.34
N SER A 130 -0.61 9.59 14.12
CA SER A 130 -0.87 10.13 12.78
C SER A 130 0.34 10.84 12.20
N LEU A 131 1.13 11.53 13.04
CA LEU A 131 2.41 12.12 12.62
C LEU A 131 3.39 11.02 12.13
N HIS A 132 3.32 9.83 12.70
CA HIS A 132 4.11 8.70 12.25
C HIS A 132 3.64 8.19 10.88
N ILE A 133 2.34 8.06 10.65
CA ILE A 133 1.78 7.66 9.34
C ILE A 133 2.21 8.66 8.26
N GLU A 134 1.99 9.95 8.49
CA GLU A 134 2.35 11.02 7.59
C GLU A 134 3.85 11.04 7.29
N SER A 135 4.69 11.05 8.34
CA SER A 135 6.14 11.07 8.16
C SER A 135 6.65 9.84 7.40
N THR A 136 6.10 8.66 7.70
CA THR A 136 6.48 7.40 7.03
C THR A 136 6.10 7.40 5.55
N ARG A 137 4.85 7.83 5.24
CA ARG A 137 4.37 7.90 3.85
C ARG A 137 5.12 8.96 3.04
N ASN A 138 5.49 10.08 3.63
CA ASN A 138 6.17 11.18 2.94
C ASN A 138 7.70 11.00 2.88
N TYR A 139 8.29 10.17 3.75
CA TYR A 139 9.74 9.93 3.78
C TYR A 139 10.28 9.34 2.46
N LEU A 140 9.56 8.37 1.89
CA LEU A 140 9.96 7.76 0.62
C LEU A 140 9.50 8.65 -0.55
N SER A 141 10.36 9.59 -0.94
CA SER A 141 10.04 10.64 -1.93
C SER A 141 10.58 10.37 -3.34
N SER A 142 11.73 9.70 -3.47
CA SER A 142 12.28 9.36 -4.78
C SER A 142 11.88 7.96 -5.23
N LYS A 143 11.81 7.74 -6.56
CA LYS A 143 11.50 6.42 -7.14
C LYS A 143 12.52 5.34 -6.74
N GLU A 144 13.77 5.73 -6.57
CA GLU A 144 14.86 4.84 -6.12
C GLU A 144 14.63 4.41 -4.66
N HIS A 145 14.28 5.34 -3.76
CA HIS A 145 13.95 5.03 -2.37
C HIS A 145 12.69 4.16 -2.27
N ILE A 146 11.65 4.49 -3.03
CA ILE A 146 10.41 3.68 -3.08
C ILE A 146 10.73 2.25 -3.49
N TYR A 147 11.55 2.07 -4.54
CA TYR A 147 11.96 0.76 -5.01
C TYR A 147 12.85 0.02 -3.99
N ALA A 148 13.80 0.72 -3.37
CA ALA A 148 14.71 0.14 -2.37
C ALA A 148 13.98 -0.33 -1.10
N TYR A 149 12.95 0.40 -0.66
CA TYR A 149 12.20 0.08 0.56
C TYR A 149 10.83 -0.58 0.31
N ARG A 150 10.59 -1.07 -0.92
CA ARG A 150 9.29 -1.61 -1.35
C ARG A 150 8.78 -2.78 -0.51
N TYR A 151 9.66 -3.58 0.08
CA TYR A 151 9.28 -4.70 0.97
C TYR A 151 9.19 -4.31 2.43
N TYR A 152 9.72 -3.15 2.78
CA TYR A 152 9.80 -2.69 4.16
C TYR A 152 8.44 -2.20 4.69
N LEU A 153 7.73 -1.44 3.88
CA LEU A 153 6.41 -0.90 4.19
C LEU A 153 5.69 -0.46 2.90
N ASN A 154 4.36 -0.37 2.96
CA ASN A 154 3.59 0.24 1.88
C ASN A 154 3.98 1.72 1.70
N PRO A 155 4.54 2.13 0.57
CA PRO A 155 5.10 3.48 0.40
C PRO A 155 4.07 4.57 0.09
N PHE A 156 2.81 4.21 -0.18
CA PHE A 156 1.78 5.15 -0.60
C PHE A 156 0.55 5.13 0.32
N CYS A 157 -0.12 6.27 0.42
CA CYS A 157 -1.53 6.33 0.79
C CYS A 157 -2.34 6.07 -0.49
N HIS A 158 -3.26 5.13 -0.45
CA HIS A 158 -3.99 4.64 -1.62
C HIS A 158 -4.64 5.77 -2.43
N GLY A 159 -5.43 6.62 -1.79
CA GLY A 159 -6.12 7.74 -2.44
C GLY A 159 -5.22 8.84 -2.99
N SER A 160 -3.92 8.83 -2.65
CA SER A 160 -2.96 9.80 -3.18
C SER A 160 -2.44 9.45 -4.58
N VAL A 161 -2.77 8.27 -5.12
CA VAL A 161 -2.13 7.74 -6.34
C VAL A 161 -3.01 7.88 -7.58
N ILE A 162 -2.37 8.16 -8.72
CA ILE A 162 -2.91 8.03 -10.08
C ILE A 162 -2.03 7.08 -10.88
N PHE A 163 -2.63 6.21 -11.70
CA PHE A 163 -1.91 5.24 -12.51
C PHE A 163 -2.56 5.00 -13.87
N SER A 164 -1.78 4.48 -14.81
CA SER A 164 -2.23 4.09 -16.15
C SER A 164 -3.20 2.92 -16.08
N LYS A 165 -4.38 3.07 -16.68
CA LYS A 165 -5.37 1.99 -16.82
C LYS A 165 -4.80 0.80 -17.59
N SER A 166 -3.95 1.06 -18.57
CA SER A 166 -3.28 0.01 -19.36
C SER A 166 -2.37 -0.86 -18.47
N LEU A 167 -1.52 -0.22 -17.64
CA LEU A 167 -0.67 -0.95 -16.70
C LEU A 167 -1.51 -1.78 -15.71
N PHE A 168 -2.58 -1.19 -15.17
CA PHE A 168 -3.49 -1.88 -14.25
C PHE A 168 -4.04 -3.18 -14.85
N HIS A 169 -4.50 -3.15 -16.09
CA HIS A 169 -4.99 -4.36 -16.77
C HIS A 169 -3.89 -5.37 -17.06
N GLN A 170 -2.69 -4.91 -17.46
CA GLN A 170 -1.55 -5.81 -17.75
C GLN A 170 -1.10 -6.61 -16.51
N ILE A 171 -1.26 -6.04 -15.31
CA ILE A 171 -0.87 -6.71 -14.06
C ILE A 171 -2.03 -7.42 -13.36
N GLY A 172 -3.24 -7.42 -13.95
CA GLY A 172 -4.39 -8.19 -13.47
C GLY A 172 -5.28 -7.51 -12.43
N GLY A 173 -5.14 -6.18 -12.22
CA GLY A 173 -6.02 -5.43 -11.31
C GLY A 173 -5.76 -5.67 -9.82
N TYR A 174 -6.68 -5.26 -8.96
CA TYR A 174 -6.62 -5.57 -7.53
C TYR A 174 -6.94 -7.04 -7.27
N ASP A 175 -6.22 -7.65 -6.33
CA ASP A 175 -6.47 -9.03 -5.89
C ASP A 175 -7.45 -9.03 -4.69
N PRO A 176 -8.70 -9.53 -4.87
CA PRO A 176 -9.72 -9.51 -3.80
C PRO A 176 -9.43 -10.42 -2.61
N GLN A 177 -8.39 -11.26 -2.68
CA GLN A 177 -7.98 -12.06 -1.52
C GLN A 177 -7.47 -11.19 -0.36
N TYR A 178 -6.92 -10.00 -0.65
CA TYR A 178 -6.46 -9.05 0.36
C TYR A 178 -7.59 -8.11 0.78
N LYS A 179 -7.81 -8.00 2.08
CA LYS A 179 -8.88 -7.14 2.64
C LYS A 179 -8.38 -5.73 2.94
N ILE A 180 -7.11 -5.59 3.30
CA ILE A 180 -6.49 -4.33 3.71
C ILE A 180 -5.35 -3.96 2.76
N CYS A 181 -4.43 -4.89 2.46
CA CYS A 181 -3.21 -4.62 1.70
C CYS A 181 -3.35 -4.87 0.19
N TYR A 182 -4.57 -4.75 -0.37
CA TYR A 182 -4.83 -4.87 -1.81
C TYR A 182 -4.10 -3.79 -2.63
N ASP A 183 -3.91 -2.61 -2.05
CA ASP A 183 -3.13 -1.53 -2.64
C ASP A 183 -1.63 -1.85 -2.64
N TYR A 184 -1.11 -2.36 -1.53
CA TYR A 184 0.30 -2.74 -1.42
C TYR A 184 0.67 -3.87 -2.37
N ASP A 185 -0.17 -4.90 -2.51
CA ASP A 185 0.00 -5.95 -3.51
C ASP A 185 0.04 -5.36 -4.94
N LEU A 186 -0.87 -4.41 -5.25
CA LEU A 186 -0.89 -3.73 -6.55
C LEU A 186 0.41 -2.96 -6.81
N TRP A 187 0.89 -2.20 -5.79
CA TRP A 187 2.13 -1.43 -5.94
C TRP A 187 3.34 -2.32 -6.18
N LEU A 188 3.44 -3.47 -5.50
CA LEU A 188 4.55 -4.41 -5.73
C LEU A 188 4.51 -4.99 -7.14
N ARG A 189 3.32 -5.33 -7.67
CA ARG A 189 3.17 -5.77 -9.08
C ARG A 189 3.50 -4.67 -10.09
N MET A 190 3.17 -3.42 -9.80
CA MET A 190 3.58 -2.27 -10.63
C MET A 190 5.09 -2.10 -10.61
N LEU A 191 5.73 -2.18 -9.43
CA LEU A 191 7.18 -2.02 -9.26
C LEU A 191 8.01 -3.12 -9.93
N GLU A 192 7.41 -4.27 -10.27
CA GLU A 192 8.04 -5.28 -11.12
C GLU A 192 8.12 -4.84 -12.60
N ARG A 193 7.34 -3.85 -13.02
CA ARG A 193 7.22 -3.42 -14.41
C ARG A 193 7.76 -2.02 -14.67
N THR A 194 7.61 -1.13 -13.69
CA THR A 194 7.94 0.29 -13.83
C THR A 194 8.28 0.89 -12.47
N PHE A 195 8.90 2.05 -12.48
CA PHE A 195 9.00 2.86 -11.25
C PHE A 195 7.67 3.58 -10.97
N ILE A 196 7.35 3.71 -9.68
CA ILE A 196 6.28 4.59 -9.21
C ILE A 196 6.92 5.86 -8.66
N PHE A 197 6.46 7.00 -9.13
CA PHE A 197 6.95 8.31 -8.73
C PHE A 197 6.13 8.90 -7.58
N LYS A 198 6.66 9.94 -6.96
CA LYS A 198 5.93 10.69 -5.93
C LYS A 198 6.19 12.19 -6.06
N ILE A 199 5.11 12.97 -6.14
CA ILE A 199 5.16 14.43 -6.10
C ILE A 199 5.39 14.86 -4.65
N PRO A 200 6.46 15.64 -4.34
CA PRO A 200 6.80 16.03 -2.97
C PRO A 200 5.96 17.21 -2.45
N ASN A 201 4.70 17.27 -2.86
CA ASN A 201 3.72 18.22 -2.40
C ASN A 201 2.55 17.49 -1.74
N VAL A 202 2.04 18.03 -0.65
CA VAL A 202 0.79 17.54 -0.05
C VAL A 202 -0.34 17.84 -1.01
N LEU A 203 -0.98 16.78 -1.53
CA LEU A 203 -2.13 16.89 -2.45
C LEU A 203 -3.32 16.08 -1.96
N TYR A 204 -3.20 15.41 -0.84
CA TYR A 204 -4.21 14.52 -0.30
C TYR A 204 -4.23 14.57 1.23
N GLN A 205 -5.43 14.63 1.82
CA GLN A 205 -5.66 14.63 3.25
C GLN A 205 -6.25 13.28 3.66
N TYR A 206 -5.46 12.52 4.42
CA TYR A 206 -5.84 11.22 4.96
C TYR A 206 -6.56 11.38 6.29
N ARG A 207 -7.82 10.93 6.35
CA ARG A 207 -8.63 11.08 7.56
C ARG A 207 -8.43 9.93 8.52
N ILE A 208 -8.26 10.26 9.80
CA ILE A 208 -8.12 9.31 10.88
C ILE A 208 -9.37 9.33 11.74
N HIS A 209 -10.10 8.21 11.72
CA HIS A 209 -11.31 8.00 12.53
C HIS A 209 -11.41 6.54 13.00
N ALA A 210 -12.38 6.26 13.90
CA ALA A 210 -12.50 4.96 14.56
C ALA A 210 -12.81 3.82 13.57
N ASP A 211 -13.62 4.08 12.55
CA ASP A 211 -14.13 3.07 11.61
C ASP A 211 -13.22 2.84 10.39
N SER A 212 -12.04 3.49 10.33
CA SER A 212 -11.08 3.27 9.25
C SER A 212 -10.67 1.80 9.15
N ILE A 213 -10.71 1.23 7.94
CA ILE A 213 -10.35 -0.19 7.67
C ILE A 213 -8.95 -0.52 8.22
N SER A 214 -8.00 0.40 8.08
CA SER A 214 -6.63 0.25 8.56
C SER A 214 -6.50 0.20 10.10
N ARG A 215 -7.53 0.57 10.85
CA ARG A 215 -7.57 0.57 12.31
C ARG A 215 -8.32 -0.63 12.90
N ASN A 216 -9.38 -1.07 12.25
CA ASN A 216 -10.23 -2.17 12.71
C ASN A 216 -9.63 -3.54 12.39
N ASN A 217 -8.31 -3.67 12.56
CA ASN A 217 -7.56 -4.85 12.22
C ASN A 217 -7.69 -5.93 13.30
N ASN A 218 -8.85 -6.63 13.33
CA ASN A 218 -9.04 -7.87 14.08
C ASN A 218 -8.43 -9.09 13.35
N GLN A 219 -7.52 -8.86 12.40
CA GLN A 219 -6.91 -9.95 11.65
C GLN A 219 -5.87 -10.67 12.49
N THR A 220 -5.95 -11.99 12.46
CA THR A 220 -4.97 -12.91 13.07
C THR A 220 -3.67 -12.99 12.25
N ILE A 221 -3.64 -12.41 11.05
CA ILE A 221 -2.53 -12.44 10.09
C ILE A 221 -2.22 -11.02 9.67
N ASN A 222 -0.95 -10.65 9.72
CA ASN A 222 -0.45 -9.37 9.21
C ASN A 222 -0.37 -9.42 7.68
N GLU A 223 -1.30 -8.76 6.98
CA GLU A 223 -1.32 -8.75 5.52
C GLU A 223 -0.12 -8.04 4.89
N ASP A 224 0.46 -7.00 5.53
CA ASP A 224 1.68 -6.35 5.04
C ASP A 224 2.81 -7.38 4.92
N TRP A 225 2.97 -8.22 5.94
CA TRP A 225 3.99 -9.26 5.94
C TRP A 225 3.68 -10.37 4.94
N LEU A 226 2.40 -10.73 4.81
CA LEU A 226 1.94 -11.72 3.84
C LEU A 226 2.28 -11.26 2.42
N VAL A 227 1.98 -10.03 2.09
CA VAL A 227 2.28 -9.43 0.79
C VAL A 227 3.79 -9.30 0.59
N ALA A 228 4.52 -8.65 1.50
CA ALA A 228 5.95 -8.43 1.36
C ALA A 228 6.72 -9.75 1.17
N SER A 229 6.47 -10.74 2.05
CA SER A 229 7.19 -12.02 2.00
C SER A 229 6.89 -12.85 0.75
N LYS A 230 5.67 -12.78 0.20
CA LYS A 230 5.31 -13.38 -1.09
C LYS A 230 6.20 -12.85 -2.22
N TYR A 231 6.39 -11.53 -2.29
CA TYR A 231 7.21 -10.92 -3.35
C TYR A 231 8.70 -11.06 -3.12
N ILE A 232 9.17 -11.09 -1.87
CA ILE A 232 10.56 -11.45 -1.53
C ILE A 232 10.87 -12.87 -2.03
N LYS A 233 10.00 -13.84 -1.70
CA LYS A 233 10.13 -15.21 -2.17
C LYS A 233 10.18 -15.27 -3.69
N LYS A 234 9.21 -14.64 -4.37
CA LYS A 234 9.13 -14.59 -5.83
C LYS A 234 10.40 -14.04 -6.47
N SER A 235 10.93 -12.93 -5.95
CA SER A 235 12.16 -12.30 -6.43
C SER A 235 13.37 -13.25 -6.38
N LEU A 236 13.50 -14.03 -5.30
CA LEU A 236 14.60 -15.02 -5.19
C LEU A 236 14.33 -16.28 -6.01
N GLN A 237 13.07 -16.72 -6.17
CA GLN A 237 12.72 -17.81 -7.08
C GLN A 237 13.12 -17.51 -8.53
N GLU A 238 12.82 -16.28 -8.99
CA GLU A 238 13.20 -15.82 -10.34
C GLU A 238 14.72 -15.77 -10.50
N LYS A 239 15.43 -15.33 -9.46
CA LYS A 239 16.89 -15.24 -9.45
C LYS A 239 17.58 -16.60 -9.48
N PHE A 240 17.09 -17.56 -8.72
CA PHE A 240 17.77 -18.87 -8.54
C PHE A 240 17.16 -20.01 -9.38
N GLY A 241 15.99 -19.80 -9.96
CA GLY A 241 15.27 -20.83 -10.72
C GLY A 241 14.76 -22.00 -9.87
N ARG A 242 14.71 -21.84 -8.53
CA ARG A 242 14.24 -22.84 -7.56
C ARG A 242 13.62 -22.18 -6.33
N GLU A 243 12.98 -22.98 -5.47
CA GLU A 243 12.48 -22.52 -4.18
C GLU A 243 13.63 -21.98 -3.32
N PRO A 244 13.54 -20.71 -2.86
CA PRO A 244 14.54 -20.12 -1.98
C PRO A 244 14.35 -20.56 -0.52
N ARG A 245 15.45 -20.65 0.20
CA ARG A 245 15.50 -20.93 1.63
C ARG A 245 15.89 -19.68 2.40
N PHE A 246 15.23 -19.45 3.52
CA PHE A 246 15.38 -18.23 4.30
C PHE A 246 15.85 -18.48 5.72
N ILE A 247 16.54 -17.51 6.26
CA ILE A 247 16.73 -17.28 7.68
C ILE A 247 15.87 -16.07 8.08
N VAL A 248 15.26 -16.13 9.27
CA VAL A 248 14.41 -15.05 9.79
C VAL A 248 15.01 -14.51 11.08
N PHE A 249 15.12 -13.19 11.16
CA PHE A 249 15.53 -12.44 12.35
C PHE A 249 14.40 -11.58 12.86
N GLY A 250 14.18 -11.56 14.18
CA GLY A 250 13.17 -10.69 14.77
C GLY A 250 13.05 -10.88 16.27
N LEU A 251 12.16 -10.08 16.88
CA LEU A 251 11.70 -10.36 18.24
C LEU A 251 10.97 -11.71 18.28
N THR A 252 11.01 -12.38 19.42
CA THR A 252 10.40 -13.71 19.59
C THR A 252 8.93 -13.71 19.11
N GLU A 253 8.12 -12.75 19.56
CA GLU A 253 6.70 -12.67 19.18
C GLU A 253 6.51 -12.44 17.67
N ALA A 254 7.34 -11.57 17.08
CA ALA A 254 7.30 -11.31 15.63
C ALA A 254 7.65 -12.56 14.82
N CYS A 255 8.67 -13.33 15.25
CA CYS A 255 9.05 -14.57 14.62
C CYS A 255 7.93 -15.62 14.72
N GLU A 256 7.23 -15.72 15.86
CA GLU A 256 6.12 -16.67 16.03
C GLU A 256 4.94 -16.32 15.09
N ASP A 257 4.65 -15.04 14.90
CA ASP A 257 3.63 -14.63 13.93
C ASP A 257 4.10 -14.83 12.48
N PHE A 258 5.38 -14.61 12.19
CA PHE A 258 5.92 -14.86 10.86
C PHE A 258 5.92 -16.36 10.49
N LYS A 259 5.99 -17.28 11.46
CA LYS A 259 5.82 -18.72 11.21
C LYS A 259 4.47 -19.02 10.55
N LYS A 260 3.39 -18.36 10.99
CA LYS A 260 2.04 -18.53 10.37
C LYS A 260 2.06 -18.06 8.91
N ILE A 261 2.70 -16.92 8.65
CA ILE A 261 2.83 -16.35 7.31
C ILE A 261 3.69 -17.24 6.41
N SER A 262 4.80 -17.77 6.93
CA SER A 262 5.67 -18.66 6.17
C SER A 262 4.95 -19.93 5.70
N LEU A 263 4.02 -20.45 6.50
CA LEU A 263 3.17 -21.59 6.10
C LEU A 263 2.21 -21.21 4.95
N ILE A 264 1.56 -20.06 5.03
CA ILE A 264 0.61 -19.58 4.00
C ILE A 264 1.34 -19.35 2.67
N ASN A 265 2.46 -18.65 2.70
CA ASN A 265 3.26 -18.33 1.52
C ASN A 265 4.19 -19.49 1.09
N LYS A 266 4.16 -20.61 1.80
CA LYS A 266 5.05 -21.76 1.56
C LYS A 266 6.51 -21.34 1.48
N ILE A 267 6.97 -20.57 2.49
CA ILE A 267 8.35 -20.09 2.62
C ILE A 267 9.12 -21.14 3.42
N GLU A 268 10.20 -21.67 2.84
CA GLU A 268 11.11 -22.58 3.53
C GLU A 268 12.06 -21.76 4.43
N VAL A 269 11.83 -21.79 5.74
CA VAL A 269 12.69 -21.15 6.74
C VAL A 269 13.57 -22.19 7.39
N THR A 270 14.88 -22.05 7.21
CA THR A 270 15.89 -22.99 7.76
C THR A 270 16.19 -22.73 9.23
N SER A 271 16.13 -21.47 9.65
CA SER A 271 16.42 -21.07 11.03
C SER A 271 15.72 -19.75 11.40
N TYR A 272 15.35 -19.63 12.68
CA TYR A 272 14.89 -18.40 13.30
C TYR A 272 15.93 -17.93 14.33
N PHE A 273 16.25 -16.64 14.30
CA PHE A 273 17.12 -15.98 15.26
C PHE A 273 16.34 -14.88 15.96
N TYR A 274 16.48 -14.83 17.26
CA TYR A 274 15.72 -13.96 18.15
C TYR A 274 16.59 -12.80 18.64
N GLU A 275 16.08 -11.98 19.52
CA GLU A 275 16.72 -10.78 20.05
C GLU A 275 18.06 -11.01 20.77
N ASP A 276 18.35 -12.22 21.23
CA ASP A 276 19.55 -12.61 21.95
C ASP A 276 20.73 -13.04 21.05
N VAL A 277 20.59 -12.87 19.74
CA VAL A 277 21.61 -13.18 18.75
C VAL A 277 22.94 -12.47 19.04
N ASN A 278 24.01 -13.25 19.05
CA ASN A 278 25.38 -12.76 19.24
C ASN A 278 26.20 -12.75 17.93
N GLU A 279 27.42 -12.20 17.99
CA GLU A 279 28.29 -12.11 16.80
C GLU A 279 28.69 -13.48 16.18
N LYS A 280 28.78 -14.53 17.00
CA LYS A 280 29.11 -15.87 16.49
C LYS A 280 27.96 -16.41 15.65
N ASP A 281 26.73 -16.15 16.06
CA ASP A 281 25.54 -16.55 15.31
C ASP A 281 25.48 -15.84 13.96
N ILE A 282 25.74 -14.53 13.92
CA ILE A 282 25.83 -13.73 12.67
C ILE A 282 26.94 -14.28 11.76
N MET A 283 28.11 -14.61 12.30
CA MET A 283 29.18 -15.22 11.53
C MET A 283 28.83 -16.63 11.02
N GLN A 284 28.07 -17.40 11.80
CA GLN A 284 27.59 -18.72 11.38
C GLN A 284 26.62 -18.61 10.22
N ILE A 285 25.69 -17.64 10.28
CA ILE A 285 24.72 -17.36 9.22
C ILE A 285 25.43 -17.00 7.90
N HIS A 286 26.47 -16.15 7.95
CA HIS A 286 27.25 -15.80 6.78
C HIS A 286 27.99 -17.01 6.18
N LYS A 287 28.38 -17.97 7.00
CA LYS A 287 29.04 -19.23 6.58
C LYS A 287 28.04 -20.29 6.13
N ASP A 288 26.80 -20.19 6.60
CA ASP A 288 25.77 -21.19 6.31
C ASP A 288 25.21 -20.96 4.90
N ARG A 289 25.82 -21.65 3.93
CA ARG A 289 25.40 -21.63 2.51
C ARG A 289 24.01 -22.24 2.28
N ASN A 290 23.30 -22.63 3.34
CA ASN A 290 21.99 -23.27 3.27
C ASN A 290 20.81 -22.29 3.10
N ALA A 291 21.01 -20.98 3.26
CA ALA A 291 20.00 -19.95 3.04
C ALA A 291 20.35 -19.07 1.84
N ASP A 292 19.32 -18.71 1.08
CA ASP A 292 19.42 -17.84 -0.10
C ASP A 292 19.13 -16.38 0.24
N GLY A 293 18.46 -16.15 1.36
CA GLY A 293 18.13 -14.83 1.85
C GLY A 293 17.84 -14.77 3.35
N VAL A 294 17.98 -13.58 3.90
CA VAL A 294 17.66 -13.24 5.28
C VAL A 294 16.46 -12.31 5.29
N ILE A 295 15.40 -12.67 6.00
CA ILE A 295 14.26 -11.78 6.28
C ILE A 295 14.48 -11.19 7.68
N PHE A 296 14.62 -9.89 7.75
CA PHE A 296 14.80 -9.13 8.97
C PHE A 296 13.49 -8.42 9.35
N LEU A 297 12.85 -8.92 10.41
CA LEU A 297 11.65 -8.32 10.99
C LEU A 297 12.09 -7.14 11.88
N GLU A 298 12.17 -5.94 11.27
CA GLU A 298 12.80 -4.79 11.89
C GLU A 298 11.98 -4.23 13.05
N ASN A 299 12.65 -4.15 14.19
CA ASN A 299 12.20 -3.40 15.37
C ASN A 299 13.32 -2.46 15.82
N ILE A 300 12.97 -1.34 16.46
CA ILE A 300 13.94 -0.35 16.95
C ILE A 300 15.01 -0.96 17.86
N ARG A 301 14.67 -2.01 18.60
CA ARG A 301 15.61 -2.72 19.49
C ARG A 301 16.68 -3.50 18.71
N LEU A 302 16.40 -3.88 17.45
CA LEU A 302 17.24 -4.75 16.63
C LEU A 302 18.00 -4.01 15.53
N ILE A 303 17.86 -2.69 15.43
CA ILE A 303 18.46 -1.91 14.32
C ILE A 303 19.99 -2.09 14.24
N HIS A 304 20.64 -2.28 15.40
CA HIS A 304 22.08 -2.54 15.47
C HIS A 304 22.49 -3.86 14.82
N LEU A 305 21.60 -4.87 14.83
CA LEU A 305 21.85 -6.16 14.19
C LEU A 305 21.76 -6.06 12.67
N PHE A 306 20.87 -5.24 12.16
CA PHE A 306 20.78 -4.96 10.73
C PHE A 306 22.09 -4.40 10.19
N ASN A 307 22.63 -3.37 10.84
CA ASN A 307 23.91 -2.75 10.45
C ASN A 307 25.06 -3.77 10.46
N LYS A 308 25.09 -4.67 11.47
CA LYS A 308 26.08 -5.74 11.53
C LYS A 308 25.95 -6.75 10.37
N LEU A 309 24.73 -7.06 9.92
CA LEU A 309 24.53 -7.91 8.74
C LEU A 309 25.10 -7.25 7.48
N GLU A 310 24.85 -5.96 7.29
CA GLU A 310 25.41 -5.21 6.16
C GLU A 310 26.94 -5.16 6.21
N GLU A 311 27.56 -4.92 7.39
CA GLU A 311 29.02 -4.99 7.60
C GLU A 311 29.62 -6.37 7.25
N LYS A 312 28.83 -7.43 7.33
CA LYS A 312 29.23 -8.80 6.95
C LYS A 312 28.93 -9.15 5.49
N GLY A 313 28.54 -8.18 4.68
CA GLY A 313 28.32 -8.34 3.24
C GLY A 313 26.95 -8.83 2.85
N PHE A 314 25.95 -8.71 3.74
CA PHE A 314 24.57 -8.85 3.33
C PHE A 314 24.07 -7.57 2.68
N GLU A 315 23.42 -7.69 1.53
CA GLU A 315 22.97 -6.55 0.73
C GLU A 315 21.45 -6.46 0.70
N LEU A 316 20.93 -5.26 0.98
CA LEU A 316 19.48 -5.00 0.97
C LEU A 316 18.88 -5.31 -0.41
N ASN A 317 17.75 -6.04 -0.41
CA ASN A 317 17.04 -6.52 -1.60
C ASN A 317 17.81 -7.47 -2.53
N TYR A 318 18.96 -7.94 -2.10
CA TYR A 318 19.73 -8.97 -2.81
C TYR A 318 19.75 -10.31 -2.08
N ASN A 319 20.12 -10.30 -0.79
CA ASN A 319 20.11 -11.43 0.14
C ASN A 319 19.70 -11.03 1.57
N LEU A 320 19.38 -9.76 1.80
CA LEU A 320 18.85 -9.22 3.05
C LEU A 320 17.58 -8.42 2.75
N PHE A 321 16.48 -8.76 3.40
CA PHE A 321 15.17 -8.16 3.19
C PHE A 321 14.60 -7.65 4.50
N LYS A 322 14.24 -6.38 4.55
CA LYS A 322 13.60 -5.76 5.72
C LYS A 322 12.09 -5.79 5.59
N ILE A 323 11.43 -6.16 6.68
CA ILE A 323 9.99 -6.03 6.87
C ILE A 323 9.76 -5.29 8.19
N TRP A 324 8.91 -4.28 8.19
CA TRP A 324 8.60 -3.51 9.39
C TRP A 324 7.84 -4.32 10.44
N ALA A 325 8.38 -4.41 11.65
CA ALA A 325 7.83 -5.12 12.80
C ALA A 325 7.75 -4.25 14.06
N GLY A 326 7.69 -2.94 13.92
CA GLY A 326 7.71 -1.98 15.03
C GLY A 326 6.51 -2.00 15.97
N TYR A 327 5.50 -2.85 15.70
CA TYR A 327 4.32 -2.99 16.57
C TYR A 327 4.57 -3.90 17.78
N TYR A 328 5.60 -4.72 17.76
CA TYR A 328 5.98 -5.62 18.85
C TYR A 328 6.80 -4.87 19.90
N LYS A 329 6.56 -5.14 21.19
CA LYS A 329 7.15 -4.43 22.34
C LYS A 329 8.32 -5.20 22.94
#